data_e0f19f69e32e0a114bd30ca4643dd886
#
_entry.id   e0f19f69e32e0a114bd30ca4643dd886
#
_cell.length_a   1.000
_cell.length_b   1.000
_cell.length_c   1.000
_cell.angle_alpha   90.00
_cell.angle_beta   90.00
_cell.angle_gamma   90.00
#
_symmetry.space_group_name_H-M   'P 1'
#
loop_
_entity.id
_entity.type
_entity.pdbx_description
1 polymer ?
#
loop_
_entity_poly.entity_id
_entity_poly.type
_entity_poly.pdbx_seq_one_letter_code
_entity_poly.pdbx_strand_id
1 'polypeptide(L)'
;MGVKDSSINLNSFIIMTTAYEAIEKEKIETLKFPNEEVLLDKESIKERESELNRALSLGNLEHSKIKIYFEDDKSRKLVETTVWGVTDKRVILKKGVVIPIHRVHRISW
;
A
#
# COMPACT_ATOMS: atom_id res chain seq x y z
N MET A 1 -29.68 -11.68 9.13
CA MET A 1 -29.05 -11.13 7.94
C MET A 1 -27.77 -10.40 8.27
N GLY A 2 -27.76 -9.56 9.29
CA GLY A 2 -26.54 -8.86 9.69
C GLY A 2 -25.41 -9.79 10.08
N VAL A 3 -25.73 -10.93 10.68
CA VAL A 3 -24.71 -11.90 11.09
C VAL A 3 -24.02 -12.48 9.85
N LYS A 4 -24.79 -12.77 8.80
CA LYS A 4 -24.24 -13.29 7.57
C LYS A 4 -23.32 -12.29 6.89
N ASP A 5 -23.72 -11.03 6.86
CA ASP A 5 -22.91 -9.98 6.26
C ASP A 5 -21.62 -9.77 7.05
N SER A 6 -21.70 -9.82 8.37
CA SER A 6 -20.52 -9.69 9.22
C SER A 6 -19.52 -10.83 8.97
N SER A 7 -20.01 -12.05 8.80
CA SER A 7 -19.16 -13.20 8.49
C SER A 7 -18.43 -13.01 7.17
N ILE A 8 -19.13 -12.53 6.15
CA ILE A 8 -18.53 -12.30 4.83
C ILE A 8 -17.46 -11.24 4.92
N ASN A 9 -17.74 -10.14 5.62
CA ASN A 9 -16.77 -9.05 5.78
C ASN A 9 -15.54 -9.52 6.54
N LEU A 10 -15.73 -10.31 7.57
CA LEU A 10 -14.62 -10.85 8.36
C LEU A 10 -13.73 -11.75 7.51
N ASN A 11 -14.34 -12.61 6.71
CA ASN A 11 -13.59 -13.50 5.83
C ASN A 11 -12.79 -12.71 4.79
N SER A 12 -13.38 -11.67 4.22
CA SER A 12 -12.68 -10.81 3.25
C SER A 12 -11.49 -10.14 3.89
N PHE A 13 -11.65 -9.65 5.13
CA PHE A 13 -10.55 -9.03 5.85
C PHE A 13 -9.41 -10.03 6.11
N ILE A 14 -9.73 -11.23 6.55
CA ILE A 14 -8.74 -12.27 6.82
C ILE A 14 -8.01 -12.64 5.54
N ILE A 15 -8.73 -12.83 4.44
CA ILE A 15 -8.13 -13.16 3.16
C ILE A 15 -7.19 -12.06 2.70
N MET A 16 -7.59 -10.81 2.81
CA MET A 16 -6.72 -9.68 2.48
C MET A 16 -5.44 -9.69 3.31
N THR A 17 -5.57 -9.87 4.61
CA THR A 17 -4.43 -9.86 5.52
C THR A 17 -3.47 -11.01 5.22
N THR A 18 -3.98 -12.21 4.99
CA THR A 18 -3.16 -13.39 4.71
C THR A 18 -2.59 -13.41 3.30
N ALA A 19 -3.22 -12.67 2.37
CA ALA A 19 -2.77 -12.62 0.98
C ALA A 19 -1.56 -11.70 0.78
N TYR A 20 -1.22 -10.86 1.75
CA TYR A 20 -0.09 -9.94 1.64
C TYR A 20 1.11 -10.49 2.40
N GLU A 21 2.20 -10.64 1.67
CA GLU A 21 3.46 -11.11 2.23
C GLU A 21 4.26 -9.92 2.77
N ALA A 22 4.63 -9.95 4.04
CA ALA A 22 5.44 -8.89 4.63
C ALA A 22 6.88 -9.01 4.13
N ILE A 23 7.44 -7.91 3.65
CA ILE A 23 8.83 -7.87 3.20
C ILE A 23 9.53 -6.64 3.76
N GLU A 24 10.85 -6.68 3.77
CA GLU A 24 11.67 -5.54 4.15
C GLU A 24 11.84 -4.61 2.96
N LYS A 25 11.91 -3.29 3.22
CA LYS A 25 12.00 -2.30 2.15
C LYS A 25 13.22 -2.51 1.25
N GLU A 26 14.30 -3.04 1.79
CA GLU A 26 15.51 -3.30 1.01
C GLU A 26 15.30 -4.31 -0.12
N LYS A 27 14.32 -5.18 0.03
CA LYS A 27 14.00 -6.18 -0.99
C LYS A 27 13.15 -5.64 -2.11
N ILE A 28 12.53 -4.48 -1.93
CA ILE A 28 11.66 -3.89 -2.94
C ILE A 28 12.42 -3.60 -4.23
N GLU A 29 13.70 -3.25 -4.13
CA GLU A 29 14.51 -2.95 -5.30
C GLU A 29 14.68 -4.15 -6.23
N THR A 30 14.49 -5.37 -5.74
CA THR A 30 14.59 -6.57 -6.55
C THR A 30 13.28 -6.94 -7.23
N LEU A 31 12.20 -6.25 -6.93
CA LEU A 31 10.88 -6.56 -7.44
C LEU A 31 10.65 -5.90 -8.80
N LYS A 32 9.79 -6.53 -9.60
CA LYS A 32 9.36 -5.98 -10.89
C LYS A 32 7.92 -5.54 -10.78
N PHE A 33 7.62 -4.37 -11.32
CA PHE A 33 6.30 -3.79 -11.23
C PHE A 33 5.69 -3.62 -12.62
N PRO A 34 4.60 -4.35 -12.94
CA PRO A 34 3.90 -4.15 -14.20
C PRO A 34 3.30 -2.75 -14.31
N ASN A 35 2.95 -2.34 -15.51
CA ASN A 35 2.36 -1.02 -15.75
C ASN A 35 0.88 -0.94 -15.45
N GLU A 36 0.23 -2.06 -15.15
CA GLU A 36 -1.19 -2.08 -14.90
C GLU A 36 -1.55 -1.49 -13.54
N GLU A 37 -2.61 -0.70 -13.50
CA GLU A 37 -3.16 -0.15 -12.26
C GLU A 37 -3.86 -1.26 -11.48
N VAL A 38 -3.56 -1.39 -10.18
CA VAL A 38 -4.18 -2.43 -9.34
C VAL A 38 -5.56 -2.05 -8.84
N LEU A 39 -5.90 -0.76 -8.79
CA LEU A 39 -7.22 -0.30 -8.38
C LEU A 39 -8.10 -0.09 -9.60
N LEU A 40 -9.36 -0.55 -9.52
CA LEU A 40 -10.24 -0.54 -10.67
C LEU A 40 -11.18 0.66 -10.74
N ASP A 41 -11.49 1.27 -9.60
CA ASP A 41 -12.46 2.37 -9.57
C ASP A 41 -11.81 3.68 -9.16
N LYS A 42 -12.43 4.77 -9.61
CA LYS A 42 -11.91 6.12 -9.37
C LYS A 42 -11.90 6.51 -7.91
N GLU A 43 -12.87 6.03 -7.15
CA GLU A 43 -12.96 6.36 -5.72
C GLU A 43 -11.79 5.77 -4.94
N SER A 44 -11.45 4.52 -5.21
CA SER A 44 -10.31 3.88 -4.57
C SER A 44 -9.01 4.57 -4.93
N ILE A 45 -8.87 5.03 -6.16
CA ILE A 45 -7.69 5.77 -6.60
C ILE A 45 -7.58 7.10 -5.86
N LYS A 46 -8.70 7.81 -5.69
CA LYS A 46 -8.72 9.06 -4.93
C LYS A 46 -8.40 8.84 -3.46
N GLU A 47 -8.94 7.79 -2.88
CA GLU A 47 -8.65 7.43 -1.49
C GLU A 47 -7.16 7.13 -1.32
N ARG A 48 -6.58 6.39 -2.24
CA ARG A 48 -5.15 6.10 -2.22
C ARG A 48 -4.34 7.39 -2.24
N GLU A 49 -4.72 8.33 -3.09
CA GLU A 49 -4.05 9.62 -3.17
C GLU A 49 -4.11 10.38 -1.85
N SER A 50 -5.29 10.42 -1.23
CA SER A 50 -5.48 11.05 0.08
C SER A 50 -4.64 10.36 1.15
N GLU A 51 -4.62 9.05 1.15
CA GLU A 51 -3.84 8.27 2.11
C GLU A 51 -2.35 8.50 1.95
N LEU A 52 -1.89 8.60 0.71
CA LEU A 52 -0.47 8.88 0.44
C LEU A 52 -0.07 10.27 0.92
N ASN A 53 -0.92 11.27 0.69
CA ASN A 53 -0.66 12.62 1.17
C ASN A 53 -0.61 12.68 2.69
N ARG A 54 -1.50 11.96 3.36
CA ARG A 54 -1.49 11.87 4.81
C ARG A 54 -0.25 11.16 5.32
N ALA A 55 0.13 10.06 4.66
CA ALA A 55 1.33 9.32 5.03
C ALA A 55 2.59 10.17 4.88
N LEU A 56 2.64 11.01 3.84
CA LEU A 56 3.74 11.94 3.63
C LEU A 56 3.83 12.95 4.77
N SER A 57 2.70 13.53 5.17
CA SER A 57 2.65 14.46 6.29
C SER A 57 3.12 13.82 7.58
N LEU A 58 2.64 12.62 7.87
CA LEU A 58 3.06 11.89 9.07
C LEU A 58 4.54 11.57 9.05
N GLY A 59 5.07 11.19 7.89
CA GLY A 59 6.49 10.91 7.74
C GLY A 59 7.35 12.14 7.97
N ASN A 60 6.94 13.29 7.45
CA ASN A 60 7.69 14.53 7.58
C ASN A 60 7.63 15.13 8.98
N LEU A 61 6.47 15.05 9.62
CA LEU A 61 6.26 15.70 10.92
C LEU A 61 6.64 14.80 12.11
N GLU A 62 6.36 13.52 12.00
CA GLU A 62 6.48 12.60 13.13
C GLU A 62 7.41 11.43 12.87
N HIS A 63 7.92 11.28 11.66
CA HIS A 63 8.72 10.13 11.24
C HIS A 63 8.02 8.80 11.50
N SER A 64 6.69 8.81 11.42
CA SER A 64 5.87 7.64 11.71
C SER A 64 6.03 6.57 10.63
N LYS A 65 6.02 5.33 11.07
CA LYS A 65 5.96 4.19 10.16
C LYS A 65 4.51 3.93 9.77
N ILE A 66 4.32 3.59 8.51
CA ILE A 66 3.01 3.21 7.98
C ILE A 66 3.16 1.89 7.25
N LYS A 67 2.02 1.26 6.97
CA LYS A 67 1.99 0.02 6.21
C LYS A 67 1.50 0.32 4.81
N ILE A 68 2.25 -0.16 3.81
CA ILE A 68 1.89 0.00 2.41
C ILE A 68 1.59 -1.37 1.84
N TYR A 69 0.37 -1.54 1.34
CA TYR A 69 -0.08 -2.76 0.68
C TYR A 69 0.05 -2.55 -0.81
N PHE A 70 0.88 -3.35 -1.46
CA PHE A 70 1.19 -3.18 -2.88
C PHE A 70 1.33 -4.53 -3.55
N GLU A 71 1.55 -4.52 -4.86
CA GLU A 71 1.63 -5.74 -5.64
C GLU A 71 2.73 -5.63 -6.69
N ASP A 72 3.63 -6.63 -6.73
CA ASP A 72 4.62 -6.73 -7.79
C ASP A 72 4.08 -7.63 -8.91
N ASP A 73 4.95 -8.15 -9.76
CA ASP A 73 4.53 -9.00 -10.87
C ASP A 73 4.12 -10.42 -10.44
N LYS A 74 4.37 -10.78 -9.19
CA LYS A 74 4.14 -12.16 -8.71
C LYS A 74 3.10 -12.26 -7.63
N SER A 75 3.06 -11.34 -6.67
CA SER A 75 2.18 -11.48 -5.52
C SER A 75 1.93 -10.15 -4.83
N ARG A 76 0.99 -10.16 -3.89
CA ARG A 76 0.68 -9.02 -3.04
C ARG A 76 1.65 -8.98 -1.88
N LYS A 77 2.14 -7.79 -1.57
CA LYS A 77 3.16 -7.59 -0.55
C LYS A 77 2.82 -6.44 0.37
N LEU A 78 3.43 -6.45 1.54
CA LEU A 78 3.24 -5.45 2.58
C LEU A 78 4.61 -5.00 3.08
N VAL A 79 4.81 -3.69 3.17
CA VAL A 79 6.02 -3.13 3.79
C VAL A 79 5.62 -2.11 4.84
N GLU A 80 6.35 -2.10 5.94
CA GLU A 80 6.17 -1.12 7.00
C GLU A 80 7.38 -0.21 7.04
N THR A 81 7.17 1.08 6.79
CA THR A 81 8.27 2.04 6.70
C THR A 81 7.74 3.47 6.73
N THR A 82 8.64 4.44 6.71
CA THR A 82 8.29 5.86 6.66
C THR A 82 8.28 6.34 5.21
N VAL A 83 7.28 7.13 4.85
CA VAL A 83 7.21 7.77 3.54
C VAL A 83 8.03 9.06 3.58
N TRP A 84 8.99 9.18 2.68
CA TRP A 84 9.82 10.37 2.55
C TRP A 84 9.33 11.33 1.49
N GLY A 85 8.64 10.83 0.48
CA GLY A 85 8.13 11.68 -0.59
C GLY A 85 7.09 10.98 -1.42
N VAL A 86 6.29 11.77 -2.14
CA VAL A 86 5.30 11.28 -3.08
C VAL A 86 5.36 12.16 -4.31
N THR A 87 5.53 11.54 -5.48
CA THR A 87 5.44 12.23 -6.75
C THR A 87 4.13 11.85 -7.43
N ASP A 88 3.92 12.33 -8.65
CA ASP A 88 2.73 11.95 -9.42
C ASP A 88 2.72 10.47 -9.79
N LYS A 89 3.86 9.79 -9.73
CA LYS A 89 3.98 8.39 -10.17
C LYS A 89 4.56 7.45 -9.13
N ARG A 90 5.20 7.96 -8.09
CA ARG A 90 5.98 7.11 -7.17
C ARG A 90 5.81 7.51 -5.72
N VAL A 91 5.90 6.51 -4.86
CA VAL A 91 6.05 6.71 -3.41
C VAL A 91 7.51 6.48 -3.09
N ILE A 92 8.14 7.45 -2.44
CA ILE A 92 9.54 7.38 -2.03
C ILE A 92 9.57 7.05 -0.55
N LEU A 93 10.20 5.94 -0.22
CA LEU A 93 10.29 5.43 1.14
C LEU A 93 11.63 5.81 1.75
N LYS A 94 11.75 5.58 3.04
CA LYS A 94 13.00 5.80 3.78
C LYS A 94 14.17 5.16 3.03
N LYS A 95 15.28 5.88 2.94
CA LYS A 95 16.50 5.50 2.21
C LYS A 95 16.34 5.48 0.70
N GLY A 96 15.29 6.10 0.17
CA GLY A 96 15.12 6.27 -1.26
C GLY A 96 14.55 5.09 -2.02
N VAL A 97 14.06 4.09 -1.32
CA VAL A 97 13.36 2.96 -1.96
C VAL A 97 12.05 3.47 -2.55
N VAL A 98 11.68 2.99 -3.73
CA VAL A 98 10.55 3.52 -4.50
C VAL A 98 9.55 2.43 -4.85
N ILE A 99 8.25 2.75 -4.71
CA ILE A 99 7.16 1.91 -5.18
C ILE A 99 6.30 2.72 -6.15
N PRO A 100 5.99 2.19 -7.35
CA PRO A 100 5.08 2.89 -8.26
C PRO A 100 3.68 3.02 -7.65
N ILE A 101 3.09 4.20 -7.72
CA ILE A 101 1.77 4.45 -7.11
C ILE A 101 0.70 3.52 -7.68
N HIS A 102 0.73 3.26 -8.98
CA HIS A 102 -0.28 2.41 -9.62
C HIS A 102 -0.26 0.96 -9.15
N ARG A 103 0.77 0.56 -8.40
CA ARG A 103 0.86 -0.78 -7.82
C ARG A 103 0.53 -0.80 -6.34
N VAL A 104 0.18 0.33 -5.76
CA VAL A 104 -0.22 0.44 -4.36
C VAL A 104 -1.72 0.20 -4.24
N HIS A 105 -2.11 -0.72 -3.37
CA HIS A 105 -3.52 -1.00 -3.07
C HIS A 105 -4.07 -0.03 -2.04
N ARG A 106 -3.37 0.13 -0.93
CA ARG A 106 -3.82 0.99 0.16
C ARG A 106 -2.68 1.26 1.14
N ILE A 107 -2.92 2.23 2.02
CA ILE A 107 -2.02 2.62 3.10
C ILE A 107 -2.76 2.44 4.42
N SER A 108 -2.04 2.01 5.46
CA SER A 108 -2.61 1.85 6.80
C SER A 108 -1.61 2.39 7.83
N TRP A 109 -2.12 2.98 8.91
CA TRP A 109 -1.29 3.50 10.00
C TRP A 109 -1.79 3.10 11.40
#